data_912d937b95d9e1b39ea199d11e98806a
#
_entry.id   912d937b95d9e1b39ea199d11e98806a
#
_cell.length_a   1.000
_cell.length_b   1.000
_cell.length_c   1.000
_cell.angle_alpha   90.00
_cell.angle_beta   90.00
_cell.angle_gamma   90.00
#
_symmetry.space_group_name_H-M   'P 1'
#
loop_
_entity.id
_entity.type
_entity.pdbx_description
1 polymer ?
#
loop_
_entity_poly.entity_id
_entity_poly.type
_entity_poly.pdbx_seq_one_letter_code
_entity_poly.pdbx_strand_id
1 'polypeptide(L)'
;MGLELKNVTKKFKTIEGERVIFENLNVHFPDYGLIAITGESGCGKSTLLQLIAGLDQDYEGKILFNQVKIEDIKDYRQLVISFVYQNYQLIDYLSVKDNCLFYCHLKGIKVVEKQLQELLEIFELNELVNQKVKNLSGGQKQRVSL
;
A
#
# COMPACT_ATOMS: atom_id res chain seq x y z
N MET A 1 -14.82 -14.16 -3.71
CA MET A 1 -13.51 -13.71 -3.21
C MET A 1 -13.77 -12.46 -2.40
N GLY A 2 -13.40 -12.39 -1.13
CA GLY A 2 -13.76 -11.23 -0.31
C GLY A 2 -12.77 -10.96 0.80
N LEU A 3 -12.64 -9.68 1.13
CA LEU A 3 -11.92 -9.19 2.30
C LEU A 3 -12.94 -8.95 3.42
N GLU A 4 -12.69 -9.47 4.60
CA GLU A 4 -13.59 -9.38 5.73
C GLU A 4 -12.80 -9.08 7.02
N LEU A 5 -13.32 -8.15 7.81
CA LEU A 5 -12.84 -7.84 9.15
C LEU A 5 -13.85 -8.40 10.16
N LYS A 6 -13.39 -9.13 11.16
CA LYS A 6 -14.22 -9.71 12.24
C LYS A 6 -13.70 -9.30 13.60
N ASN A 7 -14.51 -8.53 14.32
CA ASN A 7 -14.24 -8.04 15.67
C ASN A 7 -12.86 -7.37 15.79
N VAL A 8 -12.47 -6.58 14.78
CA VAL A 8 -11.16 -5.94 14.77
C VAL A 8 -11.15 -4.77 15.74
N THR A 9 -10.23 -4.83 16.71
CA THR A 9 -9.96 -3.77 17.67
C THR A 9 -8.51 -3.30 17.50
N LYS A 10 -8.32 -1.99 17.30
CA LYS A 10 -7.01 -1.36 17.18
C LYS A 10 -6.87 -0.24 18.18
N LYS A 11 -5.77 -0.29 18.94
CA LYS A 11 -5.41 0.71 19.93
C LYS A 11 -3.97 1.17 19.71
N PHE A 12 -3.68 2.42 20.03
CA PHE A 12 -2.32 2.94 20.10
C PHE A 12 -2.00 3.34 21.54
N LYS A 13 -0.81 3.00 22.01
CA LYS A 13 -0.28 3.49 23.27
C LYS A 13 0.15 4.94 23.10
N THR A 14 -0.32 5.83 23.95
CA THR A 14 0.06 7.23 24.01
C THR A 14 0.61 7.56 25.39
N ILE A 15 1.18 8.74 25.55
CA ILE A 15 1.67 9.23 26.85
C ILE A 15 0.52 9.35 27.88
N GLU A 16 -0.68 9.63 27.40
CA GLU A 16 -1.88 9.83 28.22
C GLU A 16 -2.67 8.52 28.46
N GLY A 17 -2.21 7.39 27.92
CA GLY A 17 -2.88 6.09 28.01
C GLY A 17 -3.10 5.41 26.64
N GLU A 18 -4.17 4.64 26.51
CA GLU A 18 -4.52 3.98 25.26
C GLU A 18 -5.54 4.81 24.46
N ARG A 19 -5.26 5.02 23.18
CA ARG A 19 -6.21 5.60 22.23
C ARG A 19 -6.80 4.48 21.37
N VAL A 20 -8.10 4.25 21.52
CA VAL A 20 -8.85 3.30 20.69
C VAL A 20 -9.14 3.96 19.33
N ILE A 21 -8.78 3.29 18.25
CA ILE A 21 -9.08 3.70 16.86
C ILE A 21 -10.28 2.94 16.33
N PHE A 22 -10.29 1.62 16.52
CA PHE A 22 -11.41 0.76 16.21
C PHE A 22 -11.72 -0.14 17.40
N GLU A 23 -13.01 -0.37 17.64
CA GLU A 23 -13.49 -1.27 18.66
C GLU A 23 -14.52 -2.23 18.06
N ASN A 24 -14.21 -3.54 18.06
CA ASN A 24 -15.06 -4.59 17.52
C ASN A 24 -15.57 -4.32 16.09
N LEU A 25 -14.71 -3.73 15.24
CA LEU A 25 -15.05 -3.38 13.86
C LEU A 25 -15.33 -4.65 13.05
N ASN A 26 -16.52 -4.68 12.43
CA ASN A 26 -16.95 -5.74 11.53
C ASN A 26 -17.28 -5.12 10.18
N VAL A 27 -16.55 -5.52 9.12
CA VAL A 27 -16.74 -5.01 7.75
C VAL A 27 -16.57 -6.15 6.77
N HIS A 28 -17.47 -6.22 5.81
CA HIS A 28 -17.33 -7.06 4.64
C HIS A 28 -17.18 -6.19 3.39
N PHE A 29 -16.08 -6.37 2.67
CA PHE A 29 -15.82 -5.66 1.43
C PHE A 29 -16.33 -6.48 0.23
N PRO A 30 -16.89 -5.83 -0.81
CA PRO A 30 -17.29 -6.53 -2.03
C PRO A 30 -16.09 -7.16 -2.73
N ASP A 31 -16.32 -8.20 -3.50
CA ASP A 31 -15.30 -8.98 -4.19
C ASP A 31 -14.55 -8.19 -5.26
N TYR A 32 -15.16 -7.15 -5.79
CA TYR A 32 -14.62 -6.31 -6.86
C TYR A 32 -15.25 -4.91 -6.83
N GLY A 33 -14.60 -3.98 -7.47
CA GLY A 33 -15.06 -2.59 -7.60
C GLY A 33 -14.14 -1.58 -6.92
N LEU A 34 -14.53 -0.32 -6.97
CA LEU A 34 -13.87 0.79 -6.30
C LEU A 34 -14.57 1.08 -4.97
N ILE A 35 -13.82 1.05 -3.88
CA ILE A 35 -14.31 1.33 -2.53
C ILE A 35 -13.65 2.60 -2.03
N ALA A 36 -14.45 3.59 -1.66
CA ALA A 36 -13.97 4.81 -1.02
C ALA A 36 -14.20 4.76 0.49
N ILE A 37 -13.11 4.94 1.26
CA ILE A 37 -13.17 5.07 2.72
C ILE A 37 -13.14 6.57 3.05
N THR A 38 -14.25 7.10 3.57
CA THR A 38 -14.43 8.52 3.89
C THR A 38 -14.54 8.74 5.40
N GLY A 39 -14.29 9.95 5.85
CA GLY A 39 -14.39 10.35 7.25
C GLY A 39 -13.46 11.52 7.58
N GLU A 40 -13.55 12.05 8.79
CA GLU A 40 -12.74 13.16 9.27
C GLU A 40 -11.24 12.83 9.33
N SER A 41 -10.39 13.86 9.37
CA SER A 41 -8.95 13.66 9.57
C SER A 41 -8.70 13.00 10.94
N GLY A 42 -7.83 11.98 10.96
CA GLY A 42 -7.48 11.27 12.20
C GLY A 42 -8.48 10.22 12.68
N CYS A 43 -9.56 9.94 11.94
CA CYS A 43 -10.54 8.89 12.31
C CYS A 43 -10.07 7.45 12.04
N GLY A 44 -8.84 7.24 11.55
CA GLY A 44 -8.27 5.90 11.37
C GLY A 44 -8.27 5.34 9.94
N LYS A 45 -8.64 6.10 8.90
CA LYS A 45 -8.67 5.60 7.51
C LYS A 45 -7.35 4.97 7.07
N SER A 46 -6.24 5.65 7.29
CA SER A 46 -4.90 5.12 6.94
C SER A 46 -4.54 3.91 7.79
N THR A 47 -4.94 3.89 9.07
CA THR A 47 -4.76 2.74 9.95
C THR A 47 -5.51 1.53 9.43
N LEU A 48 -6.78 1.70 9.01
CA LEU A 48 -7.57 0.62 8.42
C LEU A 48 -6.89 0.04 7.17
N LEU A 49 -6.43 0.90 6.26
CA LEU A 49 -5.71 0.46 5.06
C LEU A 49 -4.40 -0.28 5.41
N GLN A 50 -3.66 0.17 6.42
CA GLN A 50 -2.43 -0.50 6.88
C GLN A 50 -2.72 -1.88 7.49
N LEU A 51 -3.80 -2.02 8.26
CA LEU A 51 -4.26 -3.31 8.79
C LEU A 51 -4.62 -4.27 7.65
N ILE A 52 -5.44 -3.83 6.71
CA ILE A 52 -5.86 -4.62 5.53
C ILE A 52 -4.64 -5.03 4.68
N ALA A 53 -3.67 -4.13 4.54
CA ALA A 53 -2.44 -4.42 3.79
C ALA A 53 -1.47 -5.35 4.54
N GLY A 54 -1.76 -5.73 5.79
CA GLY A 54 -0.83 -6.51 6.63
C GLY A 54 0.45 -5.76 6.98
N LEU A 55 0.45 -4.43 6.88
CA LEU A 55 1.57 -3.56 7.26
C LEU A 55 1.62 -3.32 8.77
N ASP A 56 0.46 -3.25 9.40
CA ASP A 56 0.28 -3.21 10.85
C ASP A 56 -0.41 -4.52 11.28
N GLN A 57 0.21 -5.28 12.16
CA GLN A 57 -0.29 -6.56 12.66
C GLN A 57 -0.65 -6.52 14.16
N ASP A 58 -0.51 -5.35 14.78
CA ASP A 58 -0.86 -5.14 16.18
C ASP A 58 -2.34 -4.79 16.33
N TYR A 59 -3.20 -5.80 16.31
CA TYR A 59 -4.65 -5.67 16.50
C TYR A 59 -5.26 -6.95 17.09
N GLU A 60 -6.45 -6.84 17.67
CA GLU A 60 -7.27 -7.96 18.09
C GLU A 60 -8.31 -8.27 17.00
N GLY A 61 -8.80 -9.50 16.97
CA GLY A 61 -9.79 -9.94 15.99
C GLY A 61 -9.20 -10.70 14.81
N LYS A 62 -9.81 -10.59 13.64
CA LYS A 62 -9.37 -11.30 12.42
C LYS A 62 -9.59 -10.45 11.19
N ILE A 63 -8.60 -10.44 10.30
CA ILE A 63 -8.74 -9.95 8.94
C ILE A 63 -8.58 -11.15 8.01
N LEU A 64 -9.59 -11.38 7.19
CA LEU A 64 -9.69 -12.55 6.32
C LEU A 64 -9.70 -12.15 4.86
N PHE A 65 -8.89 -12.81 4.05
CA PHE A 65 -8.97 -12.76 2.59
C PHE A 65 -9.32 -14.15 2.08
N ASN A 66 -10.47 -14.27 1.39
CA ASN A 66 -11.01 -15.57 0.95
C ASN A 66 -11.15 -16.58 2.10
N GLN A 67 -11.64 -16.15 3.24
CA GLN A 67 -11.84 -16.95 4.46
C GLN A 67 -10.54 -17.44 5.15
N VAL A 68 -9.37 -17.04 4.65
CA VAL A 68 -8.06 -17.32 5.25
C VAL A 68 -7.56 -16.04 5.94
N LYS A 69 -7.00 -16.17 7.16
CA LYS A 69 -6.39 -15.01 7.81
C LYS A 69 -5.24 -14.48 6.98
N ILE A 70 -5.13 -13.15 6.84
CA ILE A 70 -4.07 -12.54 6.02
C ILE A 70 -2.67 -12.88 6.51
N GLU A 71 -2.50 -13.14 7.83
CA GLU A 71 -1.22 -13.55 8.43
C GLU A 71 -0.82 -14.96 8.00
N ASP A 72 -1.79 -15.83 7.68
CA ASP A 72 -1.56 -17.21 7.27
C ASP A 72 -1.33 -17.34 5.75
N ILE A 73 -1.54 -16.26 4.98
CA ILE A 73 -1.30 -16.27 3.53
C ILE A 73 0.19 -15.98 3.27
N LYS A 74 0.87 -16.98 2.72
CA LYS A 74 2.28 -16.83 2.35
C LYS A 74 2.45 -15.66 1.36
N ASP A 75 3.39 -14.79 1.66
CA ASP A 75 3.75 -13.64 0.83
C ASP A 75 2.56 -12.71 0.49
N TYR A 76 1.55 -12.58 1.39
CA TYR A 76 0.34 -11.78 1.19
C TYR A 76 0.63 -10.39 0.62
N ARG A 77 1.58 -9.65 1.22
CA ARG A 77 1.95 -8.30 0.79
C ARG A 77 2.64 -8.23 -0.57
N GLN A 78 3.16 -9.35 -1.07
CA GLN A 78 3.89 -9.39 -2.33
C GLN A 78 3.03 -9.93 -3.49
N LEU A 79 2.10 -10.84 -3.19
CA LEU A 79 1.35 -11.58 -4.19
C LEU A 79 -0.13 -11.21 -4.27
N VAL A 80 -0.68 -10.67 -3.18
CA VAL A 80 -2.13 -10.45 -3.07
C VAL A 80 -2.50 -8.97 -3.05
N ILE A 81 -1.66 -8.11 -2.44
CA ILE A 81 -2.00 -6.71 -2.26
C ILE A 81 -0.93 -5.78 -2.85
N SER A 82 -1.37 -4.64 -3.37
CA SER A 82 -0.51 -3.52 -3.71
C SER A 82 -0.90 -2.31 -2.85
N PHE A 83 0.08 -1.62 -2.29
CA PHE A 83 -0.16 -0.48 -1.39
C PHE A 83 0.60 0.75 -1.86
N VAL A 84 -0.13 1.83 -2.13
CA VAL A 84 0.45 3.13 -2.50
C VAL A 84 0.39 4.06 -1.31
N TYR A 85 1.54 4.56 -0.88
CA TYR A 85 1.67 5.45 0.26
C TYR A 85 1.34 6.89 -0.10
N GLN A 86 0.74 7.63 0.83
CA GLN A 86 0.44 9.06 0.66
C GLN A 86 1.70 9.90 0.44
N ASN A 87 2.83 9.52 1.03
CA ASN A 87 4.13 10.19 0.92
C ASN A 87 5.08 9.52 -0.08
N TYR A 88 4.53 8.80 -1.07
CA TYR A 88 5.18 8.17 -2.21
C TYR A 88 6.22 7.08 -1.89
N GLN A 89 6.95 7.14 -0.78
CA GLN A 89 8.02 6.20 -0.37
C GLN A 89 9.11 6.00 -1.44
N LEU A 90 9.40 7.05 -2.22
CA LEU A 90 10.42 7.03 -3.27
C LEU A 90 11.80 7.38 -2.72
N ILE A 91 12.84 6.86 -3.37
CA ILE A 91 14.24 7.16 -3.04
C ILE A 91 14.68 8.39 -3.85
N ASP A 92 14.79 9.52 -3.20
CA ASP A 92 15.01 10.84 -3.80
C ASP A 92 16.25 10.95 -4.71
N TYR A 93 17.30 10.22 -4.41
CA TYR A 93 18.58 10.27 -5.12
C TYR A 93 18.66 9.34 -6.33
N LEU A 94 17.74 8.40 -6.43
CA LEU A 94 17.63 7.50 -7.57
C LEU A 94 16.84 8.16 -8.71
N SER A 95 17.09 7.67 -9.94
CA SER A 95 16.29 8.04 -11.09
C SER A 95 14.87 7.46 -11.02
N VAL A 96 13.97 7.93 -11.88
CA VAL A 96 12.64 7.33 -12.08
C VAL A 96 12.80 5.85 -12.40
N LYS A 97 13.64 5.50 -13.39
CA LYS A 97 13.90 4.10 -13.78
C LYS A 97 14.39 3.26 -12.60
N ASP A 98 15.36 3.77 -11.83
CA ASP A 98 15.92 3.02 -10.72
C ASP A 98 14.91 2.84 -9.57
N ASN A 99 14.03 3.82 -9.32
CA ASN A 99 12.94 3.66 -8.36
C ASN A 99 11.95 2.57 -8.81
N CYS A 100 11.52 2.59 -10.08
CA CYS A 100 10.63 1.56 -10.63
C CYS A 100 11.24 0.15 -10.55
N LEU A 101 12.55 0.04 -10.75
CA LEU A 101 13.26 -1.24 -10.75
C LEU A 101 13.82 -1.64 -9.40
N PHE A 102 13.77 -0.77 -8.39
CA PHE A 102 14.45 -0.98 -7.11
C PHE A 102 14.11 -2.31 -6.46
N TYR A 103 12.82 -2.62 -6.36
CA TYR A 103 12.35 -3.88 -5.77
C TYR A 103 12.81 -5.10 -6.61
N CYS A 104 12.71 -5.01 -7.92
CA CYS A 104 13.13 -6.08 -8.83
C CYS A 104 14.63 -6.37 -8.67
N HIS A 105 15.45 -5.34 -8.59
CA HIS A 105 16.89 -5.47 -8.34
C HIS A 105 17.19 -6.14 -6.99
N LEU A 106 16.51 -5.74 -5.92
CA LEU A 106 16.67 -6.35 -4.60
C LEU A 106 16.32 -7.84 -4.57
N LYS A 107 15.35 -8.26 -5.38
CA LYS A 107 14.90 -9.67 -5.46
C LYS A 107 15.58 -10.47 -6.57
N GLY A 108 16.48 -9.86 -7.33
CA GLY A 108 17.12 -10.52 -8.49
C GLY A 108 16.13 -10.86 -9.62
N ILE A 109 14.99 -10.16 -9.68
CA ILE A 109 13.96 -10.36 -10.71
C ILE A 109 14.43 -9.66 -11.99
N LYS A 110 14.51 -10.42 -13.10
CA LYS A 110 14.77 -9.83 -14.41
C LYS A 110 13.51 -9.15 -14.95
N VAL A 111 13.61 -7.86 -15.20
CA VAL A 111 12.53 -7.08 -15.83
C VAL A 111 12.74 -7.08 -17.35
N VAL A 112 11.68 -7.28 -18.08
CA VAL A 112 11.68 -7.13 -19.55
C VAL A 112 11.62 -5.64 -19.86
N GLU A 113 12.64 -5.11 -20.52
CA GLU A 113 12.77 -3.67 -20.84
C GLU A 113 11.52 -3.13 -21.55
N LYS A 114 10.91 -3.93 -22.44
CA LYS A 114 9.67 -3.56 -23.11
C LYS A 114 8.50 -3.29 -22.16
N GLN A 115 8.35 -4.11 -21.11
CA GLN A 115 7.29 -3.92 -20.12
C GLN A 115 7.49 -2.64 -19.31
N LEU A 116 8.74 -2.35 -18.92
CA LEU A 116 9.07 -1.09 -18.27
C LEU A 116 8.75 0.12 -19.16
N GLN A 117 9.11 0.04 -20.44
CA GLN A 117 8.85 1.11 -21.41
C GLN A 117 7.34 1.36 -21.56
N GLU A 118 6.54 0.30 -21.69
CA GLU A 118 5.07 0.42 -21.80
C GLU A 118 4.47 1.07 -20.54
N LEU A 119 4.95 0.73 -19.34
CA LEU A 119 4.50 1.37 -18.09
C LEU A 119 4.89 2.86 -18.04
N LEU A 120 6.13 3.20 -18.42
CA LEU A 120 6.59 4.58 -18.44
C LEU A 120 5.77 5.43 -19.43
N GLU A 121 5.33 4.86 -20.56
CA GLU A 121 4.42 5.51 -21.51
C GLU A 121 3.04 5.75 -20.92
N ILE A 122 2.44 4.72 -20.31
CA ILE A 122 1.11 4.81 -19.67
C ILE A 122 1.08 5.90 -18.59
N PHE A 123 2.16 6.03 -17.82
CA PHE A 123 2.26 7.03 -16.75
C PHE A 123 2.89 8.36 -17.19
N GLU A 124 3.16 8.56 -18.50
CA GLU A 124 3.76 9.79 -19.06
C GLU A 124 5.10 10.16 -18.39
N LEU A 125 5.97 9.15 -18.19
CA LEU A 125 7.25 9.28 -17.50
C LEU A 125 8.46 9.14 -18.43
N ASN A 126 8.28 8.90 -19.74
CA ASN A 126 9.35 8.62 -20.69
C ASN A 126 10.45 9.67 -20.70
N GLU A 127 10.07 10.96 -20.72
CA GLU A 127 11.03 12.07 -20.75
C GLU A 127 11.76 12.25 -19.41
N LEU A 128 11.22 11.66 -18.34
CA LEU A 128 11.72 11.80 -16.98
C LEU A 128 12.52 10.58 -16.51
N VAL A 129 12.64 9.53 -17.32
CA VAL A 129 13.18 8.22 -16.97
C VAL A 129 14.54 8.27 -16.27
N ASN A 130 15.43 9.16 -16.70
CA ASN A 130 16.76 9.35 -16.13
C ASN A 130 16.83 10.49 -15.09
N GLN A 131 15.72 11.19 -14.84
CA GLN A 131 15.68 12.29 -13.89
C GLN A 131 15.62 11.74 -12.45
N LYS A 132 16.36 12.40 -11.55
CA LYS A 132 16.29 12.06 -10.10
C LYS A 132 14.94 12.46 -9.52
N VAL A 133 14.36 11.57 -8.70
CA VAL A 133 13.03 11.75 -8.11
C VAL A 133 12.92 13.03 -7.28
N LYS A 134 13.99 13.48 -6.62
CA LYS A 134 13.98 14.74 -5.86
C LYS A 134 13.59 15.96 -6.69
N ASN A 135 13.81 15.93 -8.01
CA ASN A 135 13.54 17.05 -8.94
C ASN A 135 12.14 17.00 -9.56
N LEU A 136 11.35 15.98 -9.23
CA LEU A 136 10.00 15.78 -9.75
C LEU A 136 8.97 16.61 -8.99
N SER A 137 7.90 17.02 -9.67
CA SER A 137 6.71 17.58 -9.05
C SER A 137 5.96 16.52 -8.23
N GLY A 138 5.07 16.94 -7.32
CA GLY A 138 4.26 16.01 -6.52
C GLY A 138 3.44 15.03 -7.37
N GLY A 139 2.80 15.53 -8.44
CA GLY A 139 2.05 14.67 -9.37
C GLY A 139 2.93 13.67 -10.13
N GLN A 140 4.16 14.07 -10.53
CA GLN A 140 5.12 13.17 -11.14
C GLN A 140 5.59 12.09 -10.16
N LYS A 141 5.89 12.48 -8.91
CA LYS A 141 6.24 11.52 -7.83
C LYS A 141 5.11 10.52 -7.58
N GLN A 142 3.87 10.99 -7.59
CA GLN A 142 2.71 10.12 -7.44
C GLN A 142 2.64 9.07 -8.57
N ARG A 143 2.84 9.48 -9.83
CA ARG A 143 2.87 8.55 -10.96
C ARG A 143 4.01 7.52 -10.88
N VAL A 144 5.17 7.92 -10.37
CA VAL A 144 6.30 6.98 -10.14
C VAL A 144 6.00 5.98 -9.03
N SER A 145 5.14 6.33 -8.06
CA SER A 145 4.80 5.47 -6.93
C SER A 145 3.67 4.47 -7.21
N LEU A 146 3.00 4.57 -8.36
CA LEU A 146 1.97 3.64 -8.82
C LEU A 146 2.57 2.42 -9.51
#